data_05a8c58a31d43609642b3540becc2306
#
_entry.id   05a8c58a31d43609642b3540becc2306
#
_cell.length_a   1.000
_cell.length_b   1.000
_cell.length_c   1.000
_cell.angle_alpha   90.00
_cell.angle_beta   90.00
_cell.angle_gamma   90.00
#
_symmetry.space_group_name_H-M   'P 1'
#
loop_
_entity.id
_entity.type
_entity.pdbx_description
1 polymer ?
#
loop_
_entity_poly.entity_id
_entity_poly.type
_entity_poly.pdbx_seq_one_letter_code
_entity_poly.pdbx_strand_id
1 'polypeptide(L)'
;MITKLYKYIFFVVLFIITYLFYIFPFEILNKYLLNESVNFQYSLINTAIFFTLIIYYLKSHNTFKPLKIFVYEGLGIGFISFIVISFSILVNLSGIFKETSIGITSLVIIFIISAYGMINARNISIKNVELTSAKIRNNLNIIFISDVHLGTNTTKHLKKILNKIKTIKYDFIIIGGDLIDSSSFNINDLTILNEIKKDI
;
A
#
# COMPACT_ATOMS: atom_id res chain seq x y z
N MET A 1 -12.83 -21.94 21.28
CA MET A 1 -13.90 -21.79 20.29
C MET A 1 -13.83 -20.42 19.61
N ILE A 2 -13.68 -19.33 20.34
CA ILE A 2 -13.61 -17.94 19.87
C ILE A 2 -12.48 -17.73 18.83
N THR A 3 -11.26 -18.22 19.09
CA THR A 3 -10.10 -18.08 18.19
C THR A 3 -10.28 -18.77 16.83
N LYS A 4 -11.02 -19.88 16.76
CA LYS A 4 -11.32 -20.55 15.49
C LYS A 4 -12.30 -19.73 14.66
N LEU A 5 -13.33 -19.13 15.31
CA LEU A 5 -14.30 -18.28 14.63
C LEU A 5 -13.66 -17.04 13.99
N TYR A 6 -12.79 -16.34 14.72
CA TYR A 6 -12.06 -15.18 14.15
C TYR A 6 -11.20 -15.56 12.93
N LYS A 7 -10.60 -16.73 12.96
CA LYS A 7 -9.81 -17.24 11.82
C LYS A 7 -10.68 -17.45 10.58
N TYR A 8 -11.87 -18.05 10.74
CA TYR A 8 -12.79 -18.24 9.61
C TYR A 8 -13.30 -16.88 9.08
N ILE A 9 -13.69 -15.96 9.96
CA ILE A 9 -14.12 -14.62 9.58
C ILE A 9 -13.01 -13.91 8.79
N PHE A 10 -11.76 -13.98 9.26
CA PHE A 10 -10.62 -13.39 8.56
C PHE A 10 -10.48 -13.93 7.13
N PHE A 11 -10.54 -15.25 6.92
CA PHE A 11 -10.43 -15.81 5.57
C PHE A 11 -11.60 -15.44 4.67
N VAL A 12 -12.81 -15.41 5.20
CA VAL A 12 -14.00 -14.98 4.44
C VAL A 12 -13.87 -13.51 4.03
N VAL A 13 -13.52 -12.64 4.96
CA VAL A 13 -13.33 -11.20 4.67
C VAL A 13 -12.20 -11.00 3.66
N LEU A 14 -11.08 -11.70 3.81
CA LEU A 14 -9.97 -11.63 2.88
C LEU A 14 -10.36 -12.12 1.47
N PHE A 15 -11.16 -13.18 1.37
CA PHE A 15 -11.67 -13.67 0.09
C PHE A 15 -12.56 -12.63 -0.60
N ILE A 16 -13.47 -12.00 0.16
CA ILE A 16 -14.34 -10.92 -0.34
C ILE A 16 -13.49 -9.72 -0.81
N ILE A 17 -12.51 -9.30 -0.03
CA ILE A 17 -11.59 -8.21 -0.40
C ILE A 17 -10.81 -8.57 -1.68
N THR A 18 -10.36 -9.81 -1.79
CA THR A 18 -9.67 -10.27 -3.00
C THR A 18 -10.55 -10.15 -4.24
N TYR A 19 -11.82 -10.57 -4.16
CA TYR A 19 -12.76 -10.39 -5.25
C TYR A 19 -12.96 -8.90 -5.57
N LEU A 20 -13.30 -8.09 -4.57
CA LEU A 20 -13.64 -6.68 -4.75
C LEU A 20 -12.49 -5.85 -5.33
N PHE A 21 -11.23 -6.17 -5.01
CA PHE A 21 -10.10 -5.34 -5.44
C PHE A 21 -9.40 -5.89 -6.67
N TYR A 22 -9.33 -7.22 -6.86
CA TYR A 22 -8.56 -7.79 -7.97
C TYR A 22 -9.43 -8.27 -9.14
N ILE A 23 -10.69 -8.60 -8.90
CA ILE A 23 -11.54 -9.23 -9.94
C ILE A 23 -12.66 -8.31 -10.38
N PHE A 24 -13.47 -7.82 -9.45
CA PHE A 24 -14.64 -7.01 -9.74
C PHE A 24 -14.37 -5.79 -10.64
N PRO A 25 -13.33 -4.94 -10.42
CA PRO A 25 -13.05 -3.81 -11.29
C PRO A 25 -12.71 -4.24 -12.72
N PHE A 26 -12.00 -5.35 -12.86
CA PHE A 26 -11.66 -5.92 -14.17
C PHE A 26 -12.88 -6.40 -14.93
N GLU A 27 -13.83 -7.05 -14.26
CA GLU A 27 -15.08 -7.53 -14.88
C GLU A 27 -15.91 -6.39 -15.43
N ILE A 28 -16.09 -5.33 -14.65
CA ILE A 28 -16.86 -4.16 -15.09
C ILE A 28 -16.15 -3.41 -16.23
N LEU A 29 -14.83 -3.27 -16.16
CA LEU A 29 -14.06 -2.68 -17.25
C LEU A 29 -14.17 -3.51 -18.54
N ASN A 30 -14.08 -4.83 -18.43
CA ASN A 30 -14.24 -5.72 -19.56
C ASN A 30 -15.62 -5.56 -20.21
N LYS A 31 -16.67 -5.49 -19.39
CA LYS A 31 -18.03 -5.21 -19.87
C LYS A 31 -18.12 -3.87 -20.60
N TYR A 32 -17.58 -2.80 -20.02
CA TYR A 32 -17.66 -1.46 -20.59
C TYR A 32 -16.82 -1.28 -21.87
N LEU A 33 -15.67 -1.93 -21.96
CA LEU A 33 -14.74 -1.75 -23.08
C LEU A 33 -14.97 -2.74 -24.22
N LEU A 34 -15.27 -4.00 -23.90
CA LEU A 34 -15.38 -5.09 -24.87
C LEU A 34 -16.82 -5.57 -25.05
N ASN A 35 -17.76 -5.08 -24.26
CA ASN A 35 -19.15 -5.56 -24.21
C ASN A 35 -19.26 -7.06 -23.89
N GLU A 36 -18.29 -7.57 -23.13
CA GLU A 36 -18.23 -8.97 -22.71
C GLU A 36 -18.43 -9.08 -21.19
N SER A 37 -19.33 -9.96 -20.78
CA SER A 37 -19.50 -10.31 -19.37
C SER A 37 -18.65 -11.51 -19.01
N VAL A 38 -17.90 -11.43 -17.93
CA VAL A 38 -17.15 -12.57 -17.40
C VAL A 38 -18.13 -13.55 -16.74
N ASN A 39 -17.98 -14.85 -17.05
CA ASN A 39 -18.79 -15.88 -16.42
C ASN A 39 -18.45 -15.99 -14.94
N PHE A 40 -19.46 -16.08 -14.08
CA PHE A 40 -19.33 -16.20 -12.63
C PHE A 40 -18.35 -17.31 -12.18
N GLN A 41 -18.31 -18.43 -12.90
CA GLN A 41 -17.38 -19.51 -12.58
C GLN A 41 -15.92 -19.09 -12.75
N TYR A 42 -15.59 -18.34 -13.81
CA TYR A 42 -14.24 -17.81 -14.03
C TYR A 42 -13.87 -16.77 -12.97
N SER A 43 -14.83 -15.93 -12.57
CA SER A 43 -14.65 -14.96 -11.49
C SER A 43 -14.29 -15.63 -10.19
N LEU A 44 -15.00 -16.69 -9.85
CA LEU A 44 -14.76 -17.47 -8.63
C LEU A 44 -13.39 -18.16 -8.65
N ILE A 45 -13.03 -18.79 -9.78
CA ILE A 45 -11.74 -19.46 -9.96
C ILE A 45 -10.59 -18.44 -9.84
N ASN A 46 -10.67 -17.30 -10.53
CA ASN A 46 -9.65 -16.25 -10.47
C ASN A 46 -9.52 -15.68 -9.05
N THR A 47 -10.64 -15.47 -8.36
CA THR A 47 -10.63 -15.04 -6.96
C THR A 47 -9.91 -16.05 -6.07
N ALA A 48 -10.20 -17.35 -6.25
CA ALA A 48 -9.55 -18.41 -5.48
C ALA A 48 -8.04 -18.50 -5.74
N ILE A 49 -7.60 -18.30 -7.00
CA ILE A 49 -6.17 -18.25 -7.36
C ILE A 49 -5.50 -17.06 -6.66
N PHE A 50 -6.03 -15.84 -6.78
CA PHE A 50 -5.44 -14.65 -6.18
C PHE A 50 -5.47 -14.71 -4.66
N PHE A 51 -6.55 -15.20 -4.07
CA PHE A 51 -6.66 -15.45 -2.64
C PHE A 51 -5.57 -16.42 -2.15
N THR A 52 -5.33 -17.50 -2.89
CA THR A 52 -4.27 -18.48 -2.55
C THR A 52 -2.89 -17.84 -2.61
N LEU A 53 -2.61 -17.00 -3.61
CA LEU A 53 -1.35 -16.27 -3.71
C LEU A 53 -1.16 -15.29 -2.53
N ILE A 54 -2.22 -14.59 -2.12
CA ILE A 54 -2.18 -13.69 -0.96
C ILE A 54 -1.94 -14.48 0.33
N ILE A 55 -2.65 -15.60 0.54
CA ILE A 55 -2.44 -16.47 1.71
C ILE A 55 -1.03 -17.04 1.73
N TYR A 56 -0.52 -17.47 0.58
CA TYR A 56 0.87 -17.94 0.47
C TYR A 56 1.85 -16.85 0.88
N TYR A 57 1.63 -15.61 0.40
CA TYR A 57 2.44 -14.46 0.79
C TYR A 57 2.41 -14.22 2.31
N LEU A 58 1.22 -14.21 2.92
CA LEU A 58 1.06 -13.95 4.36
C LEU A 58 1.69 -15.03 5.25
N LYS A 59 1.81 -16.27 4.75
CA LYS A 59 2.41 -17.38 5.49
C LYS A 59 3.90 -17.57 5.23
N SER A 60 4.40 -17.09 4.10
CA SER A 60 5.78 -17.33 3.69
C SER A 60 6.70 -16.25 4.26
N HIS A 61 7.77 -16.69 4.92
CA HIS A 61 8.78 -15.78 5.46
C HIS A 61 9.75 -15.24 4.41
N ASN A 62 9.85 -15.89 3.25
CA ASN A 62 10.78 -15.48 2.19
C ASN A 62 10.09 -15.57 0.82
N THR A 63 9.44 -14.51 0.41
CA THR A 63 8.72 -14.44 -0.85
C THR A 63 9.53 -13.72 -1.94
N PHE A 64 9.37 -14.17 -3.19
CA PHE A 64 10.02 -13.54 -4.33
C PHE A 64 9.40 -12.16 -4.63
N LYS A 65 10.23 -11.25 -5.12
CA LYS A 65 9.87 -9.84 -5.32
C LYS A 65 8.58 -9.61 -6.13
N PRO A 66 8.29 -10.31 -7.24
CA PRO A 66 7.04 -10.15 -7.98
C PRO A 66 5.78 -10.40 -7.15
N LEU A 67 5.80 -11.39 -6.25
CA LEU A 67 4.64 -11.66 -5.39
C LEU A 67 4.42 -10.55 -4.36
N LYS A 68 5.50 -9.95 -3.83
CA LYS A 68 5.38 -8.78 -2.95
C LYS A 68 4.72 -7.61 -3.67
N ILE A 69 5.20 -7.30 -4.89
CA ILE A 69 4.63 -6.24 -5.72
C ILE A 69 3.16 -6.53 -6.00
N PHE A 70 2.82 -7.77 -6.40
CA PHE A 70 1.46 -8.17 -6.66
C PHE A 70 0.54 -7.95 -5.44
N VAL A 71 0.98 -8.29 -4.24
CA VAL A 71 0.15 -8.15 -3.03
C VAL A 71 0.05 -6.68 -2.61
N TYR A 72 1.16 -5.97 -2.48
CA TYR A 72 1.12 -4.58 -1.97
C TYR A 72 0.61 -3.57 -2.99
N GLU A 73 1.22 -3.53 -4.18
CA GLU A 73 0.79 -2.59 -5.24
C GLU A 73 -0.57 -2.99 -5.80
N GLY A 74 -0.82 -4.30 -5.93
CA GLY A 74 -2.10 -4.82 -6.39
C GLY A 74 -3.24 -4.47 -5.43
N LEU A 75 -3.03 -4.54 -4.10
CA LEU A 75 -4.04 -4.13 -3.12
C LEU A 75 -4.34 -2.63 -3.23
N GLY A 76 -3.32 -1.79 -3.34
CA GLY A 76 -3.45 -0.34 -3.47
C GLY A 76 -4.17 0.07 -4.76
N ILE A 77 -3.70 -0.43 -5.91
CA ILE A 77 -4.31 -0.18 -7.22
C ILE A 77 -5.73 -0.75 -7.26
N GLY A 78 -5.94 -1.96 -6.71
CA GLY A 78 -7.24 -2.62 -6.64
C GLY A 78 -8.25 -1.83 -5.82
N PHE A 79 -7.85 -1.26 -4.69
CA PHE A 79 -8.70 -0.40 -3.88
C PHE A 79 -9.11 0.88 -4.63
N ILE A 80 -8.16 1.56 -5.31
CA ILE A 80 -8.44 2.71 -6.15
C ILE A 80 -9.42 2.31 -7.28
N SER A 81 -9.15 1.18 -7.94
CA SER A 81 -9.98 0.66 -9.01
C SER A 81 -11.40 0.36 -8.54
N PHE A 82 -11.54 -0.26 -7.37
CA PHE A 82 -12.84 -0.55 -6.77
C PHE A 82 -13.66 0.73 -6.55
N ILE A 83 -13.05 1.78 -6.00
CA ILE A 83 -13.74 3.07 -5.77
C ILE A 83 -14.16 3.70 -7.10
N VAL A 84 -13.23 3.81 -8.06
CA VAL A 84 -13.51 4.45 -9.36
C VAL A 84 -14.58 3.69 -10.12
N ILE A 85 -14.50 2.36 -10.15
CA ILE A 85 -15.48 1.52 -10.84
C ILE A 85 -16.84 1.54 -10.15
N SER A 86 -16.89 1.51 -8.82
CA SER A 86 -18.15 1.67 -8.09
C SER A 86 -18.85 2.99 -8.44
N PHE A 87 -18.09 4.08 -8.54
CA PHE A 87 -18.62 5.36 -8.98
C PHE A 87 -19.04 5.34 -10.45
N SER A 88 -18.27 4.69 -11.32
CA SER A 88 -18.61 4.56 -12.75
C SER A 88 -19.91 3.81 -12.99
N ILE A 89 -20.24 2.83 -12.15
CA ILE A 89 -21.54 2.13 -12.20
C ILE A 89 -22.70 3.12 -11.93
N LEU A 90 -22.53 3.98 -10.92
CA LEU A 90 -23.55 5.01 -10.62
C LEU A 90 -23.73 6.00 -11.79
N VAL A 91 -22.61 6.38 -12.45
CA VAL A 91 -22.67 7.22 -13.66
C VAL A 91 -23.38 6.50 -14.81
N ASN A 92 -23.10 5.20 -14.98
CA ASN A 92 -23.75 4.39 -16.03
C ASN A 92 -25.27 4.28 -15.84
N LEU A 93 -25.77 4.24 -14.61
CA LEU A 93 -27.19 4.23 -14.29
C LEU A 93 -27.94 5.47 -14.81
N SER A 94 -27.26 6.59 -15.02
CA SER A 94 -27.87 7.79 -15.59
C SER A 94 -28.28 7.64 -17.08
N GLY A 95 -27.68 6.66 -17.79
CA GLY A 95 -27.92 6.43 -19.23
C GLY A 95 -27.43 7.54 -20.16
N ILE A 96 -26.73 8.56 -19.63
CA ILE A 96 -26.29 9.74 -20.40
C ILE A 96 -25.08 9.43 -21.28
N PHE A 97 -24.17 8.58 -20.80
CA PHE A 97 -22.89 8.31 -21.43
C PHE A 97 -22.83 6.89 -22.00
N LYS A 98 -22.06 6.70 -23.06
CA LYS A 98 -21.77 5.38 -23.61
C LYS A 98 -20.89 4.59 -22.63
N GLU A 99 -21.15 3.30 -22.44
CA GLU A 99 -20.38 2.43 -21.55
C GLU A 99 -18.88 2.46 -21.89
N THR A 100 -18.53 2.42 -23.18
CA THR A 100 -17.11 2.50 -23.60
C THR A 100 -16.44 3.80 -23.16
N SER A 101 -17.14 4.94 -23.23
CA SER A 101 -16.60 6.22 -22.76
C SER A 101 -16.37 6.21 -21.25
N ILE A 102 -17.31 5.63 -20.50
CA ILE A 102 -17.18 5.45 -19.04
C ILE A 102 -15.98 4.56 -18.72
N GLY A 103 -15.83 3.44 -19.43
CA GLY A 103 -14.73 2.50 -19.27
C GLY A 103 -13.36 3.14 -19.51
N ILE A 104 -13.19 3.85 -20.63
CA ILE A 104 -11.95 4.56 -20.95
C ILE A 104 -11.63 5.62 -19.89
N THR A 105 -12.63 6.45 -19.53
CA THR A 105 -12.45 7.48 -18.51
C THR A 105 -12.03 6.88 -17.17
N SER A 106 -12.67 5.78 -16.76
CA SER A 106 -12.33 5.08 -15.52
C SER A 106 -10.89 4.55 -15.54
N LEU A 107 -10.45 3.95 -16.65
CA LEU A 107 -9.06 3.49 -16.81
C LEU A 107 -8.06 4.64 -16.68
N VAL A 108 -8.33 5.78 -17.33
CA VAL A 108 -7.46 6.96 -17.28
C VAL A 108 -7.38 7.50 -15.85
N ILE A 109 -8.51 7.59 -15.14
CA ILE A 109 -8.55 8.04 -13.73
C ILE A 109 -7.77 7.07 -12.83
N ILE A 110 -7.98 5.76 -12.96
CA ILE A 110 -7.25 4.75 -12.18
C ILE A 110 -5.75 4.88 -12.42
N PHE A 111 -5.34 5.02 -13.68
CA PHE A 111 -3.92 5.17 -14.04
C PHE A 111 -3.31 6.44 -13.43
N ILE A 112 -3.97 7.58 -13.57
CA ILE A 112 -3.47 8.87 -13.06
C ILE A 112 -3.34 8.82 -11.53
N ILE A 113 -4.38 8.37 -10.82
CA ILE A 113 -4.36 8.32 -9.35
C ILE A 113 -3.30 7.34 -8.85
N SER A 114 -3.21 6.15 -9.47
CA SER A 114 -2.22 5.15 -9.10
C SER A 114 -0.79 5.63 -9.36
N ALA A 115 -0.53 6.21 -10.53
CA ALA A 115 0.79 6.75 -10.88
C ALA A 115 1.18 7.90 -9.93
N TYR A 116 0.27 8.82 -9.65
CA TYR A 116 0.49 9.90 -8.69
C TYR A 116 0.80 9.35 -7.29
N GLY A 117 0.00 8.40 -6.82
CA GLY A 117 0.21 7.75 -5.51
C GLY A 117 1.58 7.09 -5.41
N MET A 118 1.99 6.31 -6.43
CA MET A 118 3.28 5.63 -6.49
C MET A 118 4.46 6.62 -6.52
N ILE A 119 4.34 7.73 -7.25
CA ILE A 119 5.38 8.77 -7.30
C ILE A 119 5.46 9.49 -5.95
N ASN A 120 4.32 9.86 -5.39
CA ASN A 120 4.25 10.60 -4.13
C ASN A 120 4.73 9.77 -2.93
N ALA A 121 4.43 8.47 -2.90
CA ALA A 121 4.91 7.56 -1.86
C ALA A 121 6.46 7.44 -1.81
N ARG A 122 7.15 7.72 -2.91
CA ARG A 122 8.62 7.72 -2.98
C ARG A 122 9.24 9.06 -2.59
N ASN A 123 8.42 10.10 -2.41
CA ASN A 123 8.86 11.44 -2.05
C ASN A 123 8.95 11.57 -0.54
N ILE A 124 10.17 11.85 -0.04
CA ILE A 124 10.40 12.09 1.37
C ILE A 124 10.25 13.60 1.61
N SER A 125 9.26 14.01 2.38
CA SER A 125 9.04 15.40 2.79
C SER A 125 9.35 15.58 4.27
N ILE A 126 9.86 16.75 4.63
CA ILE A 126 10.07 17.17 6.02
C ILE A 126 8.85 18.01 6.40
N LYS A 127 8.20 17.65 7.51
CA LYS A 127 7.12 18.44 8.12
C LYS A 127 7.62 19.00 9.42
N ASN A 128 7.57 20.32 9.58
CA ASN A 128 7.88 20.97 10.84
C ASN A 128 6.59 21.08 11.66
N VAL A 129 6.68 20.64 12.91
CA VAL A 129 5.58 20.72 13.87
C VAL A 129 6.14 21.34 15.14
N GLU A 130 5.56 22.45 15.58
CA GLU A 130 5.91 23.08 16.85
C GLU A 130 4.97 22.61 17.95
N LEU A 131 5.55 22.09 19.02
CA LEU A 131 4.84 21.66 20.21
C LEU A 131 5.33 22.49 21.40
N THR A 132 4.41 23.12 22.12
CA THR A 132 4.71 23.89 23.32
C THR A 132 4.29 23.13 24.57
N SER A 133 5.15 23.12 25.58
CA SER A 133 4.85 22.51 26.87
C SER A 133 5.50 23.31 28.02
N ALA A 134 4.73 23.63 29.04
CA ALA A 134 5.22 24.28 30.24
C ALA A 134 6.21 23.41 31.05
N LYS A 135 6.31 22.12 30.73
CA LYS A 135 7.22 21.17 31.40
C LYS A 135 8.61 21.13 30.78
N ILE A 136 8.79 21.70 29.58
CA ILE A 136 10.06 21.71 28.88
C ILE A 136 10.68 23.12 29.00
N ARG A 137 11.86 23.20 29.57
CA ARG A 137 12.55 24.48 29.83
C ARG A 137 13.42 24.98 28.69
N ASN A 138 13.91 24.06 27.85
CA ASN A 138 14.79 24.35 26.71
C ASN A 138 14.14 23.89 25.41
N ASN A 139 14.40 24.62 24.33
CA ASN A 139 13.98 24.20 23.02
C ASN A 139 14.70 22.92 22.62
N LEU A 140 13.93 21.92 22.16
CA LEU A 140 14.43 20.64 21.70
C LEU A 140 14.00 20.43 20.23
N ASN A 141 14.96 20.09 19.40
CA ASN A 141 14.72 19.69 18.02
C ASN A 141 14.68 18.16 17.92
N ILE A 142 13.51 17.62 17.70
CA ILE A 142 13.28 16.18 17.66
C ILE A 142 12.96 15.78 16.24
N ILE A 143 13.66 14.76 15.72
CA ILE A 143 13.27 14.10 14.47
C ILE A 143 12.41 12.90 14.83
N PHE A 144 11.21 12.84 14.27
CA PHE A 144 10.32 11.68 14.36
C PHE A 144 10.27 10.97 13.02
N ILE A 145 10.51 9.66 13.02
CA ILE A 145 10.49 8.79 11.84
C ILE A 145 9.54 7.63 12.13
N SER A 146 8.62 7.34 11.21
CA SER A 146 7.79 6.13 11.25
C SER A 146 7.63 5.54 9.85
N ASP A 147 7.11 4.32 9.77
CA ASP A 147 6.69 3.66 8.52
C ASP A 147 7.80 3.55 7.46
N VAL A 148 9.01 3.23 7.88
CA VAL A 148 10.16 3.06 6.97
C VAL A 148 10.04 1.75 6.19
N HIS A 149 9.46 0.70 6.82
CA HIS A 149 9.16 -0.59 6.22
C HIS A 149 10.38 -1.25 5.51
N LEU A 150 11.51 -1.34 6.21
CA LEU A 150 12.67 -2.09 5.72
C LEU A 150 12.31 -3.55 5.49
N GLY A 151 12.68 -4.06 4.34
CA GLY A 151 12.28 -5.37 3.86
C GLY A 151 11.27 -5.27 2.71
N THR A 152 10.22 -4.47 2.82
CA THR A 152 9.40 -4.04 1.68
C THR A 152 10.09 -2.90 0.93
N ASN A 153 10.51 -1.86 1.63
CA ASN A 153 11.37 -0.82 1.08
C ASN A 153 12.84 -1.24 1.07
N THR A 154 13.59 -0.71 0.13
CA THR A 154 15.02 -1.01 -0.03
C THR A 154 15.88 -0.18 0.92
N THR A 155 17.07 -0.68 1.24
CA THR A 155 18.14 0.06 1.94
C THR A 155 18.43 1.42 1.28
N LYS A 156 18.25 1.52 -0.05
CA LYS A 156 18.38 2.79 -0.79
C LYS A 156 17.33 3.82 -0.35
N HIS A 157 16.13 3.39 0.01
CA HIS A 157 15.10 4.29 0.56
C HIS A 157 15.49 4.80 1.93
N LEU A 158 15.91 3.93 2.83
CA LEU A 158 16.46 4.33 4.14
C LEU A 158 17.61 5.32 3.98
N LYS A 159 18.56 5.06 3.09
CA LYS A 159 19.68 5.98 2.83
C LYS A 159 19.23 7.38 2.41
N LYS A 160 18.16 7.48 1.61
CA LYS A 160 17.58 8.79 1.25
C LYS A 160 17.02 9.52 2.48
N ILE A 161 16.34 8.80 3.39
CA ILE A 161 15.83 9.35 4.64
C ILE A 161 17.01 9.88 5.48
N LEU A 162 18.04 9.05 5.70
CA LEU A 162 19.22 9.43 6.50
C LEU A 162 19.96 10.63 5.91
N ASN A 163 20.10 10.70 4.60
CA ASN A 163 20.72 11.87 3.95
C ASN A 163 19.93 13.16 4.20
N LYS A 164 18.59 13.09 4.25
CA LYS A 164 17.80 14.26 4.64
C LYS A 164 17.96 14.61 6.12
N ILE A 165 18.02 13.62 6.99
CA ILE A 165 18.25 13.83 8.43
C ILE A 165 19.58 14.55 8.68
N LYS A 166 20.66 14.16 7.99
CA LYS A 166 21.99 14.78 8.10
C LYS A 166 21.99 16.28 7.80
N THR A 167 21.01 16.80 7.07
CA THR A 167 20.89 18.23 6.76
C THR A 167 20.17 19.04 7.84
N ILE A 168 19.64 18.39 8.88
CA ILE A 168 18.82 19.02 9.92
C ILE A 168 19.60 19.00 11.24
N LYS A 169 19.57 20.10 11.99
CA LYS A 169 20.04 20.10 13.39
C LYS A 169 18.99 19.43 14.26
N TYR A 170 19.37 18.44 15.02
CA TYR A 170 18.51 17.75 15.96
C TYR A 170 19.26 17.37 17.24
N ASP A 171 18.51 17.21 18.33
CA ASP A 171 19.03 16.75 19.61
C ASP A 171 18.91 15.23 19.71
N PHE A 172 17.78 14.66 19.27
CA PHE A 172 17.59 13.21 19.21
C PHE A 172 16.57 12.80 18.13
N ILE A 173 16.56 11.49 17.82
CA ILE A 173 15.68 10.88 16.84
C ILE A 173 14.76 9.89 17.57
N ILE A 174 13.46 9.95 17.26
CA ILE A 174 12.47 8.99 17.73
C ILE A 174 12.03 8.17 16.53
N ILE A 175 12.07 6.85 16.67
CA ILE A 175 11.51 5.91 15.71
C ILE A 175 10.17 5.44 16.27
N GLY A 176 9.06 5.87 15.64
CA GLY A 176 7.69 5.70 16.13
C GLY A 176 7.04 4.38 15.77
N GLY A 177 7.75 3.46 15.12
CA GLY A 177 7.24 2.15 14.69
C GLY A 177 7.55 1.84 13.23
N ASP A 178 7.21 0.63 12.83
CA ASP A 178 7.29 0.09 11.47
C ASP A 178 8.62 0.39 10.72
N LEU A 179 9.73 0.34 11.48
CA LEU A 179 11.07 0.43 10.89
C LEU A 179 11.35 -0.79 10.01
N ILE A 180 10.92 -1.96 10.45
CA ILE A 180 11.10 -3.25 9.77
C ILE A 180 9.74 -3.94 9.70
N ASP A 181 9.34 -4.40 8.53
CA ASP A 181 8.03 -5.03 8.33
C ASP A 181 8.08 -6.44 7.74
N SER A 182 9.24 -6.94 7.39
CA SER A 182 9.35 -8.19 6.63
C SER A 182 10.51 -9.06 7.10
N SER A 183 10.28 -10.36 7.05
CA SER A 183 11.30 -11.40 7.26
C SER A 183 12.40 -11.41 6.18
N SER A 184 12.19 -10.73 5.05
CA SER A 184 13.22 -10.55 4.02
C SER A 184 14.22 -9.42 4.31
N PHE A 185 14.11 -8.82 5.47
CA PHE A 185 15.05 -7.87 6.02
C PHE A 185 16.38 -8.55 6.35
N ASN A 186 17.50 -7.91 5.98
CA ASN A 186 18.82 -8.32 6.41
C ASN A 186 19.29 -7.41 7.54
N ILE A 187 19.74 -7.98 8.65
CA ILE A 187 20.21 -7.21 9.81
C ILE A 187 21.35 -6.24 9.45
N ASN A 188 22.15 -6.59 8.44
CA ASN A 188 23.20 -5.71 7.93
C ASN A 188 22.66 -4.40 7.33
N ASP A 189 21.38 -4.37 6.93
CA ASP A 189 20.75 -3.15 6.42
C ASP A 189 20.58 -2.08 7.52
N LEU A 190 20.59 -2.48 8.79
CA LEU A 190 20.55 -1.54 9.92
C LEU A 190 21.90 -0.89 10.21
N THR A 191 23.01 -1.43 9.73
CA THR A 191 24.34 -0.84 9.97
C THR A 191 24.43 0.60 9.45
N ILE A 192 23.63 0.92 8.43
CA ILE A 192 23.53 2.26 7.88
C ILE A 192 23.01 3.30 8.89
N LEU A 193 22.27 2.87 9.94
CA LEU A 193 21.80 3.75 11.02
C LEU A 193 22.97 4.30 11.83
N ASN A 194 24.12 3.64 11.85
CA ASN A 194 25.32 4.15 12.52
C ASN A 194 25.79 5.48 11.90
N GLU A 195 25.40 5.79 10.66
CA GLU A 195 25.74 7.05 10.01
C GLU A 195 25.10 8.30 10.66
N ILE A 196 24.03 8.10 11.44
CA ILE A 196 23.33 9.18 12.17
C ILE A 196 23.53 9.09 13.68
N LYS A 197 24.34 8.11 14.14
CA LYS A 197 24.70 8.00 15.56
C LYS A 197 25.52 9.24 15.93
N LYS A 198 25.01 10.01 16.88
CA LYS A 198 25.81 11.06 17.54
C LYS A 198 26.57 10.42 18.67
N ASP A 199 27.83 10.76 18.79
CA ASP A 199 28.58 10.47 20.02
C ASP A 199 27.95 11.29 21.14
N ILE A 200 27.49 10.60 22.17
CA ILE A 200 26.89 11.19 23.38
C ILE A 200 28.02 11.49 24.34
#